data_153e2b9e1cb2277a65a65a7257cedb2c
#
_entry.id   153e2b9e1cb2277a65a65a7257cedb2c
#
_cell.length_a   1.000
_cell.length_b   1.000
_cell.length_c   1.000
_cell.angle_alpha   90.00
_cell.angle_beta   90.00
_cell.angle_gamma   90.00
#
_symmetry.space_group_name_H-M   'P 1'
#
loop_
_entity.id
_entity.type
_entity.pdbx_description
1 polymer ?
#
loop_
_entity_poly.entity_id
_entity_poly.type
_entity_poly.pdbx_seq_one_letter_code
_entity_poly.pdbx_strand_id
1 'polypeptide(L)'
;STTPTVNTVELSGKEAVFRVTVNSISEPVTPELTDEWVDSTFGTSDDVHTVEALRTYFSDALYDQNLEDAIMDSLLDNAAFKDLPSEVPGYYACMFLNYYYQLSSYYSSDLDTIAQAQGYTDANAMLGASDTVITHLAKQDLLYQAIAESQGIEPTQEQLDAATASYSGSSYGDNFIHQ
;
A
#
# COMPACT_ATOMS: atom_id res chain seq x y z
N SER A 1 -29.26 -8.87 -26.33
CA SER A 1 -28.66 -10.11 -25.85
C SER A 1 -29.26 -10.39 -24.48
N THR A 2 -30.21 -11.34 -24.43
CA THR A 2 -30.87 -11.76 -23.17
C THR A 2 -30.00 -12.83 -22.54
N THR A 3 -29.40 -12.51 -21.42
CA THR A 3 -28.72 -13.50 -20.55
C THR A 3 -29.82 -14.44 -19.99
N PRO A 4 -29.72 -15.76 -20.14
CA PRO A 4 -30.72 -16.66 -19.59
C PRO A 4 -30.62 -16.63 -18.04
N THR A 5 -31.72 -16.25 -17.40
CA THR A 5 -31.83 -16.34 -15.93
C THR A 5 -32.00 -17.80 -15.59
N VAL A 6 -30.95 -18.44 -15.07
CA VAL A 6 -31.04 -19.81 -14.55
C VAL A 6 -31.79 -19.76 -13.23
N ASN A 7 -32.96 -20.38 -13.16
CA ASN A 7 -33.74 -20.49 -11.94
C ASN A 7 -33.08 -21.54 -11.03
N THR A 8 -32.23 -21.10 -10.12
CA THR A 8 -31.44 -21.97 -9.23
C THR A 8 -32.27 -22.78 -8.26
N VAL A 9 -33.53 -22.43 -8.04
CA VAL A 9 -34.42 -23.09 -7.08
C VAL A 9 -34.84 -24.49 -7.55
N GLU A 10 -34.96 -24.72 -8.87
CA GLU A 10 -35.36 -26.04 -9.42
C GLU A 10 -34.27 -27.12 -9.32
N LEU A 11 -33.02 -26.72 -9.14
CA LEU A 11 -31.86 -27.62 -9.04
C LEU A 11 -31.45 -27.89 -7.60
N SER A 12 -32.02 -27.21 -6.63
CA SER A 12 -31.69 -27.38 -5.23
C SER A 12 -32.07 -28.79 -4.76
N GLY A 13 -31.11 -29.54 -4.19
CA GLY A 13 -31.29 -30.90 -3.67
C GLY A 13 -31.35 -32.01 -4.73
N LYS A 14 -31.14 -31.71 -6.02
CA LYS A 14 -31.07 -32.72 -7.09
C LYS A 14 -29.63 -33.18 -7.29
N GLU A 15 -29.47 -34.47 -7.59
CA GLU A 15 -28.19 -35.01 -8.02
C GLU A 15 -27.80 -34.44 -9.37
N ALA A 16 -26.59 -33.91 -9.45
CA ALA A 16 -26.02 -33.34 -10.67
C ALA A 16 -24.74 -34.06 -11.07
N VAL A 17 -24.67 -34.44 -12.36
CA VAL A 17 -23.45 -35.06 -12.93
C VAL A 17 -22.75 -34.05 -13.80
N PHE A 18 -21.50 -33.79 -13.46
CA PHE A 18 -20.63 -32.87 -14.23
C PHE A 18 -19.65 -33.69 -15.07
N ARG A 19 -19.58 -33.40 -16.36
CA ARG A 19 -18.51 -33.88 -17.24
C ARG A 19 -17.48 -32.78 -17.38
N VAL A 20 -16.30 -32.97 -16.84
CA VAL A 20 -15.18 -32.03 -16.93
C VAL A 20 -14.18 -32.53 -17.97
N THR A 21 -13.83 -31.69 -18.92
CA THR A 21 -12.75 -31.95 -19.87
C THR A 21 -11.61 -31.00 -19.55
N VAL A 22 -10.47 -31.53 -19.20
CA VAL A 22 -9.24 -30.74 -18.99
C VAL A 22 -8.65 -30.48 -20.38
N ASN A 23 -8.67 -29.22 -20.82
CA ASN A 23 -8.16 -28.82 -22.11
C ASN A 23 -6.66 -28.55 -22.10
N SER A 24 -6.14 -28.06 -20.96
CA SER A 24 -4.70 -27.81 -20.78
C SER A 24 -4.35 -27.83 -19.29
N ILE A 25 -3.13 -28.20 -19.02
CA ILE A 25 -2.50 -28.06 -17.70
C ILE A 25 -1.31 -27.14 -17.93
N SER A 26 -1.28 -26.01 -17.19
CA SER A 26 -0.18 -25.06 -17.22
C SER A 26 0.68 -25.24 -15.99
N GLU A 27 1.97 -25.35 -16.18
CA GLU A 27 2.96 -25.34 -15.11
C GLU A 27 3.68 -24.00 -15.14
N PRO A 28 3.81 -23.28 -14.01
CA PRO A 28 4.58 -22.05 -13.97
C PRO A 28 6.06 -22.40 -14.15
N VAL A 29 6.65 -21.89 -15.21
CA VAL A 29 8.09 -22.01 -15.47
C VAL A 29 8.72 -20.65 -15.18
N THR A 30 9.70 -20.61 -14.29
CA THR A 30 10.50 -19.39 -14.08
C THR A 30 11.42 -19.25 -15.30
N PRO A 31 11.33 -18.17 -16.08
CA PRO A 31 12.20 -17.95 -17.21
C PRO A 31 13.66 -17.78 -16.75
N GLU A 32 14.59 -18.17 -17.59
CA GLU A 32 16.01 -17.89 -17.37
C GLU A 32 16.25 -16.37 -17.49
N LEU A 33 17.02 -15.83 -16.56
CA LEU A 33 17.39 -14.42 -16.58
C LEU A 33 18.53 -14.21 -17.58
N THR A 34 18.19 -13.70 -18.76
CA THR A 34 19.15 -13.41 -19.86
C THR A 34 19.19 -11.91 -20.17
N ASP A 35 20.27 -11.48 -20.84
CA ASP A 35 20.41 -10.09 -21.26
C ASP A 35 19.28 -9.68 -22.23
N GLU A 36 18.84 -10.58 -23.12
CA GLU A 36 17.72 -10.31 -24.03
C GLU A 36 16.41 -10.10 -23.28
N TRP A 37 16.18 -10.85 -22.21
CA TRP A 37 15.00 -10.66 -21.37
C TRP A 37 15.07 -9.32 -20.64
N VAL A 38 16.23 -8.96 -20.09
CA VAL A 38 16.45 -7.68 -19.41
C VAL A 38 16.24 -6.51 -20.37
N ASP A 39 16.86 -6.55 -21.54
CA ASP A 39 16.72 -5.50 -22.56
C ASP A 39 15.27 -5.30 -23.00
N SER A 40 14.54 -6.39 -23.23
CA SER A 40 13.12 -6.32 -23.62
C SER A 40 12.21 -5.78 -22.53
N THR A 41 12.56 -5.95 -21.25
CA THR A 41 11.71 -5.60 -20.10
C THR A 41 12.06 -4.22 -19.54
N PHE A 42 13.33 -3.90 -19.40
CA PHE A 42 13.84 -2.69 -18.75
C PHE A 42 14.57 -1.73 -19.69
N GLY A 43 14.97 -2.17 -20.87
CA GLY A 43 15.78 -1.37 -21.79
C GLY A 43 15.13 -0.09 -22.25
N THR A 44 13.78 -0.07 -22.36
CA THR A 44 13.06 1.13 -22.83
C THR A 44 12.70 2.09 -21.69
N SER A 45 12.42 1.57 -20.49
CA SER A 45 11.97 2.39 -19.34
C SER A 45 13.13 2.87 -18.47
N ASP A 46 14.14 2.02 -18.27
CA ASP A 46 15.16 2.24 -17.25
C ASP A 46 16.59 2.27 -17.82
N ASP A 47 16.74 2.15 -19.15
CA ASP A 47 18.04 2.09 -19.87
C ASP A 47 18.95 0.96 -19.34
N VAL A 48 18.36 -0.18 -18.95
CA VAL A 48 19.03 -1.35 -18.38
C VAL A 48 18.97 -2.49 -19.37
N HIS A 49 20.12 -2.91 -19.94
CA HIS A 49 20.19 -3.82 -21.08
C HIS A 49 20.84 -5.19 -20.77
N THR A 50 21.45 -5.36 -19.60
CA THR A 50 22.15 -6.60 -19.24
C THR A 50 21.81 -7.04 -17.82
N VAL A 51 21.97 -8.34 -17.55
CA VAL A 51 21.77 -8.91 -16.21
C VAL A 51 22.70 -8.26 -15.18
N GLU A 52 23.91 -7.91 -15.56
CA GLU A 52 24.86 -7.22 -14.69
C GLU A 52 24.39 -5.80 -14.37
N ALA A 53 23.96 -5.04 -15.39
CA ALA A 53 23.38 -3.70 -15.19
C ALA A 53 22.11 -3.76 -14.34
N LEU A 54 21.24 -4.75 -14.53
CA LEU A 54 20.04 -4.95 -13.71
C LEU A 54 20.39 -5.21 -12.24
N ARG A 55 21.39 -6.02 -11.96
CA ARG A 55 21.86 -6.26 -10.59
C ARG A 55 22.40 -5.01 -9.95
N THR A 56 23.17 -4.22 -10.68
CA THR A 56 23.70 -2.94 -10.20
C THR A 56 22.54 -1.95 -9.92
N TYR A 57 21.61 -1.82 -10.86
CA TYR A 57 20.43 -0.97 -10.71
C TYR A 57 19.64 -1.27 -9.43
N PHE A 58 19.32 -2.54 -9.19
CA PHE A 58 18.61 -2.91 -7.95
C PHE A 58 19.49 -2.82 -6.70
N SER A 59 20.79 -3.11 -6.82
CA SER A 59 21.71 -2.97 -5.68
C SER A 59 21.82 -1.51 -5.22
N ASP A 60 21.96 -0.59 -6.16
CA ASP A 60 22.06 0.84 -5.87
C ASP A 60 20.75 1.37 -5.30
N ALA A 61 19.61 1.01 -5.89
CA ALA A 61 18.30 1.39 -5.39
C ALA A 61 18.04 0.87 -3.95
N LEU A 62 18.40 -0.39 -3.68
CA LEU A 62 18.29 -0.96 -2.33
C LEU A 62 19.27 -0.35 -1.34
N TYR A 63 20.47 0.02 -1.79
CA TYR A 63 21.45 0.69 -0.93
C TYR A 63 20.95 2.09 -0.52
N ASP A 64 20.45 2.86 -1.47
CA ASP A 64 19.92 4.21 -1.21
C ASP A 64 18.70 4.14 -0.27
N GLN A 65 17.75 3.22 -0.52
CA GLN A 65 16.62 3.01 0.38
C GLN A 65 17.05 2.60 1.79
N ASN A 66 17.93 1.63 1.93
CA ASN A 66 18.43 1.19 3.23
C ASN A 66 19.21 2.31 3.96
N LEU A 67 19.90 3.17 3.22
CA LEU A 67 20.60 4.32 3.79
C LEU A 67 19.61 5.37 4.31
N GLU A 68 18.57 5.68 3.55
CA GLU A 68 17.51 6.60 3.98
C GLU A 68 16.79 6.06 5.23
N ASP A 69 16.42 4.79 5.25
CA ASP A 69 15.78 4.13 6.39
C ASP A 69 16.70 4.17 7.62
N ALA A 70 17.98 3.83 7.47
CA ALA A 70 18.94 3.85 8.58
C ALA A 70 19.19 5.27 9.13
N ILE A 71 19.20 6.29 8.27
CA ILE A 71 19.30 7.69 8.70
C ILE A 71 18.05 8.06 9.49
N MET A 72 16.85 7.72 8.99
CA MET A 72 15.59 8.02 9.66
C MET A 72 15.48 7.33 11.01
N ASP A 73 15.79 6.05 11.07
CA ASP A 73 15.80 5.29 12.34
C ASP A 73 16.77 5.91 13.35
N SER A 74 17.97 6.27 12.91
CA SER A 74 18.95 6.93 13.78
C SER A 74 18.47 8.30 14.27
N LEU A 75 17.79 9.08 13.44
CA LEU A 75 17.21 10.37 13.82
C LEU A 75 16.08 10.19 14.83
N LEU A 76 15.19 9.21 14.61
CA LEU A 76 14.08 8.90 15.51
C LEU A 76 14.55 8.39 16.87
N ASP A 77 15.58 7.55 16.89
CA ASP A 77 16.16 7.01 18.12
C ASP A 77 16.82 8.10 18.99
N ASN A 78 17.37 9.14 18.35
CA ASN A 78 18.01 10.26 19.05
C ASN A 78 17.06 11.44 19.31
N ALA A 79 15.86 11.44 18.75
CA ALA A 79 14.88 12.50 18.93
C ALA A 79 14.15 12.36 20.28
N ALA A 80 13.98 13.47 20.98
CA ALA A 80 13.20 13.52 22.23
C ALA A 80 11.78 14.01 21.93
N PHE A 81 10.82 13.08 21.93
CA PHE A 81 9.40 13.41 21.84
C PHE A 81 8.85 13.62 23.25
N LYS A 82 8.32 14.81 23.54
CA LYS A 82 7.70 15.10 24.86
C LYS A 82 6.30 14.55 24.93
N ASP A 83 5.48 14.94 23.96
CA ASP A 83 4.09 14.50 23.80
C ASP A 83 3.85 14.29 22.31
N LEU A 84 3.12 13.23 21.98
CA LEU A 84 2.66 12.98 20.62
C LEU A 84 1.21 13.47 20.54
N PRO A 85 0.92 14.59 19.81
CA PRO A 85 -0.46 15.05 19.66
C PRO A 85 -1.32 13.94 19.09
N SER A 86 -2.48 13.68 19.69
CA SER A 86 -3.36 12.56 19.34
C SER A 86 -3.86 12.60 17.89
N GLU A 87 -3.89 13.80 17.33
CA GLU A 87 -4.34 14.07 15.95
C GLU A 87 -3.41 13.41 14.92
N VAL A 88 -2.09 13.39 15.17
CA VAL A 88 -1.11 12.84 14.21
C VAL A 88 -1.22 11.32 14.10
N PRO A 89 -1.13 10.51 15.17
CA PRO A 89 -1.39 9.08 15.06
C PRO A 89 -2.84 8.77 14.67
N GLY A 90 -3.82 9.63 15.07
CA GLY A 90 -5.21 9.51 14.66
C GLY A 90 -5.39 9.59 13.16
N TYR A 91 -4.65 10.47 12.48
CA TYR A 91 -4.61 10.55 11.02
C TYR A 91 -4.17 9.23 10.37
N TYR A 92 -3.07 8.65 10.81
CA TYR A 92 -2.57 7.38 10.28
C TYR A 92 -3.50 6.22 10.58
N ALA A 93 -4.12 6.20 11.77
CA ALA A 93 -5.15 5.22 12.10
C ALA A 93 -6.36 5.31 11.17
N CYS A 94 -6.82 6.53 10.85
CA CYS A 94 -7.89 6.75 9.88
C CYS A 94 -7.51 6.31 8.47
N MET A 95 -6.29 6.61 8.01
CA MET A 95 -5.80 6.16 6.71
C MET A 95 -5.74 4.63 6.62
N PHE A 96 -5.21 3.99 7.66
CA PHE A 96 -5.15 2.54 7.77
C PHE A 96 -6.55 1.92 7.69
N LEU A 97 -7.49 2.39 8.51
CA LEU A 97 -8.87 1.90 8.50
C LEU A 97 -9.58 2.15 7.16
N ASN A 98 -9.35 3.31 6.54
CA ASN A 98 -9.94 3.62 5.25
C ASN A 98 -9.44 2.70 4.14
N TYR A 99 -8.15 2.36 4.13
CA TYR A 99 -7.61 1.38 3.20
C TYR A 99 -8.35 0.04 3.30
N TYR A 100 -8.51 -0.50 4.51
CA TYR A 100 -9.21 -1.75 4.72
C TYR A 100 -10.71 -1.65 4.48
N TYR A 101 -11.31 -0.49 4.74
CA TYR A 101 -12.71 -0.22 4.39
C TYR A 101 -12.92 -0.26 2.86
N GLN A 102 -12.03 0.34 2.10
CA GLN A 102 -12.08 0.26 0.63
C GLN A 102 -11.92 -1.19 0.15
N LEU A 103 -11.00 -1.94 0.75
CA LEU A 103 -10.80 -3.34 0.47
C LEU A 103 -12.05 -4.17 0.79
N SER A 104 -12.70 -3.92 1.94
CA SER A 104 -13.94 -4.58 2.32
C SER A 104 -15.07 -4.30 1.33
N SER A 105 -15.17 -3.06 0.87
CA SER A 105 -16.14 -2.65 -0.16
C SER A 105 -15.87 -3.35 -1.49
N TYR A 106 -14.62 -3.47 -1.90
CA TYR A 106 -14.23 -4.16 -3.14
C TYR A 106 -14.60 -5.65 -3.11
N TYR A 107 -14.39 -6.32 -1.97
CA TYR A 107 -14.75 -7.73 -1.79
C TYR A 107 -16.19 -7.95 -1.33
N SER A 108 -17.00 -6.90 -1.20
CA SER A 108 -18.37 -6.96 -0.67
C SER A 108 -18.44 -7.69 0.68
N SER A 109 -17.49 -7.37 1.57
CA SER A 109 -17.29 -7.96 2.87
C SER A 109 -17.33 -6.88 3.96
N ASP A 110 -17.26 -7.24 5.22
CA ASP A 110 -17.10 -6.30 6.34
C ASP A 110 -15.63 -6.25 6.82
N LEU A 111 -15.31 -5.24 7.65
CA LEU A 111 -13.96 -5.03 8.16
C LEU A 111 -13.48 -6.18 9.04
N ASP A 112 -14.36 -6.79 9.84
CA ASP A 112 -13.99 -7.91 10.71
C ASP A 112 -13.63 -9.14 9.89
N THR A 113 -14.37 -9.42 8.81
CA THR A 113 -14.03 -10.49 7.88
C THR A 113 -12.67 -10.26 7.20
N ILE A 114 -12.37 -9.02 6.81
CA ILE A 114 -11.05 -8.69 6.24
C ILE A 114 -9.95 -8.87 7.30
N ALA A 115 -10.17 -8.40 8.53
CA ALA A 115 -9.22 -8.59 9.63
C ALA A 115 -8.96 -10.07 9.93
N GLN A 116 -10.00 -10.90 9.94
CA GLN A 116 -9.88 -12.34 10.12
C GLN A 116 -9.11 -13.02 8.99
N ALA A 117 -9.28 -12.57 7.75
CA ALA A 117 -8.49 -13.05 6.61
C ALA A 117 -7.00 -12.72 6.75
N GLN A 118 -6.67 -11.66 7.51
CA GLN A 118 -5.29 -11.26 7.86
C GLN A 118 -4.78 -11.95 9.15
N GLY A 119 -5.59 -12.79 9.80
CA GLY A 119 -5.22 -13.53 11.00
C GLY A 119 -5.53 -12.81 12.33
N TYR A 120 -6.30 -11.73 12.30
CA TYR A 120 -6.75 -11.02 13.50
C TYR A 120 -8.16 -11.49 13.92
N THR A 121 -8.53 -11.23 15.17
CA THR A 121 -9.87 -11.58 15.68
C THR A 121 -10.97 -10.69 15.11
N ASP A 122 -10.67 -9.41 14.95
CA ASP A 122 -11.56 -8.35 14.46
C ASP A 122 -10.76 -7.12 14.01
N ALA A 123 -11.44 -6.12 13.49
CA ALA A 123 -10.83 -4.88 13.01
C ALA A 123 -10.12 -4.08 14.13
N ASN A 124 -10.61 -4.12 15.37
CA ASN A 124 -9.96 -3.45 16.50
C ASN A 124 -8.63 -4.12 16.86
N ALA A 125 -8.56 -5.45 16.85
CA ALA A 125 -7.34 -6.20 17.08
C ALA A 125 -6.30 -5.92 15.97
N MET A 126 -6.74 -5.82 14.72
CA MET A 126 -5.90 -5.46 13.58
C MET A 126 -5.35 -4.04 13.73
N LEU A 127 -6.19 -3.06 14.09
CA LEU A 127 -5.75 -1.68 14.33
C LEU A 127 -4.76 -1.62 15.50
N GLY A 128 -5.07 -2.29 16.62
CA GLY A 128 -4.18 -2.34 17.78
C GLY A 128 -2.81 -2.96 17.49
N ALA A 129 -2.75 -3.98 16.62
CA ALA A 129 -1.48 -4.55 16.17
C ALA A 129 -0.66 -3.58 15.29
N SER A 130 -1.31 -2.60 14.68
CA SER A 130 -0.66 -1.58 13.83
C SER A 130 -0.21 -0.33 14.60
N ASP A 131 -0.49 -0.24 15.89
CA ASP A 131 -0.19 0.93 16.74
C ASP A 131 1.29 1.34 16.70
N THR A 132 2.20 0.36 16.70
CA THR A 132 3.64 0.62 16.60
C THR A 132 4.00 1.31 15.29
N VAL A 133 3.44 0.85 14.17
CA VAL A 133 3.69 1.43 12.84
C VAL A 133 3.05 2.82 12.74
N ILE A 134 1.83 2.97 13.23
CA ILE A 134 1.10 4.25 13.28
C ILE A 134 1.90 5.27 14.10
N THR A 135 2.37 4.88 15.26
CA THR A 135 3.19 5.74 16.14
C THR A 135 4.53 6.11 15.49
N HIS A 136 5.16 5.18 14.80
CA HIS A 136 6.41 5.42 14.07
C HIS A 136 6.22 6.46 12.96
N LEU A 137 5.19 6.32 12.13
CA LEU A 137 4.87 7.26 11.06
C LEU A 137 4.54 8.66 11.63
N ALA A 138 3.76 8.72 12.71
CA ALA A 138 3.44 9.98 13.37
C ALA A 138 4.69 10.70 13.91
N LYS A 139 5.64 9.96 14.48
CA LYS A 139 6.93 10.52 14.95
C LYS A 139 7.80 10.99 13.79
N GLN A 140 7.79 10.25 12.69
CA GLN A 140 8.53 10.61 11.48
C GLN A 140 8.06 11.94 10.91
N ASP A 141 6.74 12.17 10.81
CA ASP A 141 6.19 13.46 10.36
C ASP A 141 6.59 14.63 11.26
N LEU A 142 6.47 14.45 12.58
CA LEU A 142 6.88 15.49 13.53
C LEU A 142 8.37 15.79 13.45
N LEU A 143 9.18 14.77 13.19
CA LEU A 143 10.63 14.94 13.00
C LEU A 143 10.92 15.71 11.70
N TYR A 144 10.27 15.36 10.59
CA TYR A 144 10.40 16.10 9.34
C TYR A 144 9.97 17.57 9.50
N GLN A 145 8.86 17.82 10.17
CA GLN A 145 8.40 19.16 10.47
C GLN A 145 9.44 19.93 11.29
N ALA A 146 9.95 19.34 12.36
CA ALA A 146 10.94 19.99 13.22
C ALA A 146 12.25 20.30 12.46
N ILE A 147 12.70 19.42 11.58
CA ILE A 147 13.86 19.64 10.72
C ILE A 147 13.58 20.79 9.74
N ALA A 148 12.44 20.78 9.07
CA ALA A 148 12.06 21.83 8.13
C ALA A 148 12.02 23.20 8.82
N GLU A 149 11.35 23.29 9.97
CA GLU A 149 11.28 24.53 10.78
C GLU A 149 12.69 24.99 11.20
N SER A 150 13.55 24.06 11.65
CA SER A 150 14.92 24.41 12.08
C SER A 150 15.80 24.94 10.94
N GLN A 151 15.51 24.55 9.71
CA GLN A 151 16.22 24.96 8.49
C GLN A 151 15.54 26.14 7.79
N GLY A 152 14.40 26.61 8.28
CA GLY A 152 13.61 27.67 7.64
C GLY A 152 13.04 27.24 6.28
N ILE A 153 12.78 25.94 6.12
CA ILE A 153 12.17 25.40 4.91
C ILE A 153 10.66 25.53 5.05
N GLU A 154 10.07 26.38 4.22
CA GLU A 154 8.61 26.58 4.16
C GLU A 154 8.13 26.22 2.75
N PRO A 155 7.01 25.49 2.62
CA PRO A 155 6.42 25.24 1.31
C PRO A 155 5.89 26.55 0.71
N THR A 156 6.05 26.70 -0.60
CA THR A 156 5.42 27.82 -1.30
C THR A 156 3.90 27.61 -1.42
N GLN A 157 3.14 28.69 -1.61
CA GLN A 157 1.69 28.58 -1.82
C GLN A 157 1.36 27.70 -3.02
N GLU A 158 2.14 27.78 -4.10
CA GLU A 158 1.97 26.92 -5.28
C GLU A 158 2.14 25.43 -4.94
N GLN A 159 3.09 25.05 -4.09
CA GLN A 159 3.30 23.69 -3.63
C GLN A 159 2.14 23.20 -2.75
N LEU A 160 1.64 24.07 -1.87
CA LEU A 160 0.47 23.78 -1.04
C LEU A 160 -0.79 23.58 -1.89
N ASP A 161 -1.02 24.48 -2.86
CA ASP A 161 -2.16 24.39 -3.77
C ASP A 161 -2.11 23.11 -4.62
N ALA A 162 -0.92 22.74 -5.12
CA ALA A 162 -0.70 21.51 -5.87
C ALA A 162 -0.95 20.25 -5.02
N ALA A 163 -0.43 20.23 -3.80
CA ALA A 163 -0.68 19.14 -2.85
C ALA A 163 -2.17 19.01 -2.53
N THR A 164 -2.84 20.13 -2.21
CA THR A 164 -4.28 20.16 -1.91
C THR A 164 -5.12 19.69 -3.11
N ALA A 165 -4.77 20.12 -4.33
CA ALA A 165 -5.46 19.72 -5.55
C ALA A 165 -5.36 18.21 -5.81
N SER A 166 -4.25 17.57 -5.45
CA SER A 166 -4.09 16.12 -5.59
C SER A 166 -5.02 15.32 -4.66
N TYR A 167 -5.42 15.89 -3.53
CA TYR A 167 -6.35 15.29 -2.59
C TYR A 167 -7.83 15.63 -2.85
N SER A 168 -8.12 16.76 -3.48
CA SER A 168 -9.49 17.25 -3.71
C SER A 168 -10.35 16.35 -4.63
N GLY A 169 -9.74 15.48 -5.42
CA GLY A 169 -10.41 14.46 -6.24
C GLY A 169 -10.48 13.07 -5.63
N SER A 170 -9.91 12.89 -4.43
CA SER A 170 -9.90 11.61 -3.74
C SER A 170 -11.19 11.39 -2.95
N SER A 171 -11.51 10.12 -2.66
CA SER A 171 -12.66 9.73 -1.83
C SER A 171 -12.58 10.19 -0.37
N TYR A 172 -11.54 10.94 0.00
CA TYR A 172 -11.35 11.46 1.36
C TYR A 172 -12.20 12.71 1.68
N GLY A 173 -12.76 13.38 0.68
CA GLY A 173 -13.67 14.52 0.84
C GLY A 173 -13.01 15.78 1.43
N ASP A 174 -13.72 16.90 1.33
CA ASP A 174 -13.25 18.23 1.75
C ASP A 174 -12.90 18.32 3.25
N ASN A 175 -13.47 17.44 4.08
CA ASN A 175 -13.23 17.46 5.55
C ASN A 175 -11.80 17.02 5.93
N PHE A 176 -11.06 16.40 5.02
CA PHE A 176 -9.70 15.91 5.29
C PHE A 176 -8.62 16.97 5.00
N ILE A 177 -8.96 17.99 4.21
CA ILE A 177 -8.02 19.04 3.78
C ILE A 177 -7.90 20.15 4.83
N HIS A 178 -8.86 20.22 5.77
CA HIS A 178 -8.97 21.31 6.76
C HIS A 178 -8.59 20.90 8.19
N GLN A 179 -8.06 19.72 8.39
CA GLN A 179 -7.50 19.26 9.67
C GLN A 179 -5.98 19.28 9.65
#